data_07a9c6499e3618a212fd3705e5b9fed6
#
_entry.id   07a9c6499e3618a212fd3705e5b9fed6
#
_cell.length_a   1.000
_cell.length_b   1.000
_cell.length_c   1.000
_cell.angle_alpha   90.00
_cell.angle_beta   90.00
_cell.angle_gamma   90.00
#
_symmetry.space_group_name_H-M   'P 1'
#
loop_
_entity.id
_entity.type
_entity.pdbx_description
1 polymer ?
#
loop_
_entity_poly.entity_id
_entity_poly.type
_entity_poly.pdbx_seq_one_letter_code
_entity_poly.pdbx_strand_id
1 'polypeptide(L)'
;MTDLLNIAITLLAGLMLTRLTKLLHLNLPDVTVYLLTGLLVGPYCLGRLGIPGIGFSSFEQIANLNVISTVALGFIAFSIGAEFKLDKISKSGKAAVTIGILQALSATLLVDAALLALHFILGNDILPVPVVLTLGAIASATAPAATLMVVKQYKAKGPVTDLLLPIVALDDAVGLIIFAVSFGIAQAFSGGVLSFITVIANPLIEIVCSVLLGSVLGFLLTRLEKLFFSSDHRLSMTICFIFLAIALSSLEFSIGTLKISFSSLLVLMMLGTIFCNTSEFSEELFDKSDHWTNSLYVAFFVLSGAQLDLAVFTQVTSLLIGLIYILMRCAGKYLGSSLPAKALKLDSNIVRYLGITLFPQAGVALGMVNTAQALGSDMGALIRNVILLSVLIYELVGPSLTKMSLQKAGEIHR
;
A
#
# COMPACT_ATOMS: atom_id res chain seq x y z
N MET A 1 27.14 -4.98 13.08
CA MET A 1 27.93 -4.03 12.25
C MET A 1 27.51 -4.04 10.78
N THR A 2 27.23 -5.20 10.21
CA THR A 2 26.71 -5.36 8.84
C THR A 2 25.42 -4.58 8.58
N ASP A 3 24.46 -4.56 9.53
CA ASP A 3 23.16 -3.89 9.34
C ASP A 3 23.28 -2.38 9.27
N LEU A 4 24.15 -1.77 10.08
CA LEU A 4 24.41 -0.33 9.99
C LEU A 4 25.07 0.06 8.66
N LEU A 5 25.98 -0.78 8.15
CA LEU A 5 26.58 -0.59 6.84
C LEU A 5 25.52 -0.70 5.75
N ASN A 6 24.64 -1.69 5.84
CA ASN A 6 23.54 -1.89 4.90
C ASN A 6 22.55 -0.70 4.89
N ILE A 7 22.22 -0.14 6.07
CA ILE A 7 21.39 1.07 6.17
C ILE A 7 22.10 2.26 5.51
N ALA A 8 23.39 2.45 5.81
CA ALA A 8 24.18 3.55 5.23
C ALA A 8 24.24 3.45 3.69
N ILE A 9 24.45 2.24 3.14
CA ILE A 9 24.46 1.99 1.70
C ILE A 9 23.10 2.31 1.10
N THR A 10 22.02 1.84 1.73
CA THR A 10 20.64 2.08 1.30
C THR A 10 20.36 3.58 1.14
N LEU A 11 20.69 4.36 2.16
CA LEU A 11 20.49 5.81 2.16
C LEU A 11 21.39 6.51 1.13
N LEU A 12 22.68 6.18 1.14
CA LEU A 12 23.66 6.80 0.24
C LEU A 12 23.32 6.53 -1.22
N ALA A 13 23.05 5.27 -1.58
CA ALA A 13 22.71 4.88 -2.94
C ALA A 13 21.41 5.57 -3.41
N GLY A 14 20.37 5.60 -2.58
CA GLY A 14 19.11 6.28 -2.87
C GLY A 14 19.32 7.76 -3.17
N LEU A 15 20.04 8.46 -2.30
CA LEU A 15 20.31 9.89 -2.46
C LEU A 15 21.20 10.19 -3.66
N MET A 16 22.24 9.37 -3.89
CA MET A 16 23.15 9.57 -5.03
C MET A 16 22.45 9.35 -6.37
N LEU A 17 21.65 8.28 -6.49
CA LEU A 17 20.93 8.02 -7.73
C LEU A 17 19.85 9.09 -8.01
N THR A 18 19.17 9.59 -6.97
CA THR A 18 18.23 10.71 -7.10
C THR A 18 18.93 11.98 -7.59
N ARG A 19 20.14 12.25 -7.09
CA ARG A 19 20.94 13.37 -7.59
C ARG A 19 21.36 13.18 -9.03
N LEU A 20 21.77 11.97 -9.40
CA LEU A 20 22.20 11.63 -10.76
C LEU A 20 21.03 11.77 -11.75
N THR A 21 19.84 11.27 -11.43
CA THR A 21 18.66 11.39 -12.31
C THR A 21 18.25 12.85 -12.53
N LYS A 22 18.38 13.70 -11.51
CA LYS A 22 18.15 15.16 -11.62
C LYS A 22 19.20 15.83 -12.52
N LEU A 23 20.47 15.44 -12.43
CA LEU A 23 21.53 15.92 -13.30
C LEU A 23 21.33 15.49 -14.77
N LEU A 24 20.80 14.30 -14.99
CA LEU A 24 20.46 13.78 -16.31
C LEU A 24 19.12 14.31 -16.86
N HIS A 25 18.49 15.25 -16.15
CA HIS A 25 17.16 15.80 -16.48
C HIS A 25 16.06 14.75 -16.68
N LEU A 26 16.20 13.58 -16.00
CA LEU A 26 15.17 12.55 -15.98
C LEU A 26 14.04 12.99 -15.04
N ASN A 27 12.87 13.26 -15.59
CA ASN A 27 11.70 13.72 -14.83
C ASN A 27 10.97 12.57 -14.09
N LEU A 28 11.73 11.75 -13.34
CA LEU A 28 11.17 10.65 -12.54
C LEU A 28 10.79 11.12 -11.12
N PRO A 29 9.72 10.59 -10.51
CA PRO A 29 9.48 10.75 -9.09
C PRO A 29 10.61 10.13 -8.26
N ASP A 30 10.94 10.76 -7.13
CA ASP A 30 12.01 10.27 -6.26
C ASP A 30 11.72 8.84 -5.78
N VAL A 31 10.45 8.49 -5.53
CA VAL A 31 10.01 7.12 -5.19
C VAL A 31 10.44 6.10 -6.24
N THR A 32 10.19 6.36 -7.52
CA THR A 32 10.60 5.47 -8.62
C THR A 32 12.12 5.30 -8.64
N VAL A 33 12.86 6.38 -8.37
CA VAL A 33 14.34 6.34 -8.32
C VAL A 33 14.83 5.51 -7.14
N TYR A 34 14.20 5.63 -5.96
CA TYR A 34 14.53 4.82 -4.79
C TYR A 34 14.27 3.32 -5.03
N LEU A 35 13.14 2.97 -5.65
CA LEU A 35 12.83 1.59 -6.01
C LEU A 35 13.84 1.01 -7.02
N LEU A 36 14.19 1.79 -8.05
CA LEU A 36 15.25 1.41 -9.01
C LEU A 36 16.61 1.26 -8.32
N THR A 37 16.92 2.15 -7.37
CA THR A 37 18.14 2.03 -6.55
C THR A 37 18.14 0.72 -5.78
N GLY A 38 17.02 0.38 -5.14
CA GLY A 38 16.85 -0.88 -4.42
C GLY A 38 17.09 -2.09 -5.31
N LEU A 39 16.53 -2.11 -6.50
CA LEU A 39 16.75 -3.16 -7.48
C LEU A 39 18.24 -3.27 -7.86
N LEU A 40 18.92 -2.14 -8.05
CA LEU A 40 20.35 -2.10 -8.40
C LEU A 40 21.25 -2.60 -7.24
N VAL A 41 20.98 -2.20 -5.99
CA VAL A 41 21.75 -2.68 -4.83
C VAL A 41 21.29 -4.03 -4.31
N GLY A 42 20.20 -4.56 -4.86
CA GLY A 42 19.59 -5.84 -4.50
C GLY A 42 20.40 -7.07 -4.94
N PRO A 43 19.94 -8.26 -4.52
CA PRO A 43 20.65 -9.53 -4.74
C PRO A 43 20.84 -9.90 -6.21
N TYR A 44 20.03 -9.38 -7.12
CA TYR A 44 20.11 -9.69 -8.55
C TYR A 44 21.13 -8.85 -9.34
N CYS A 45 21.53 -7.68 -8.79
CA CYS A 45 22.46 -6.77 -9.46
C CYS A 45 23.78 -6.64 -8.68
N LEU A 46 24.03 -5.51 -8.03
CA LEU A 46 25.29 -5.26 -7.32
C LEU A 46 25.53 -6.22 -6.13
N GLY A 47 24.45 -6.62 -5.45
CA GLY A 47 24.52 -7.61 -4.36
C GLY A 47 25.09 -8.95 -4.79
N ARG A 48 24.93 -9.33 -6.06
CA ARG A 48 25.49 -10.56 -6.62
C ARG A 48 27.03 -10.61 -6.62
N LEU A 49 27.68 -9.43 -6.55
CA LEU A 49 29.15 -9.35 -6.46
C LEU A 49 29.67 -9.90 -5.13
N GLY A 50 28.84 -10.00 -4.10
CA GLY A 50 29.21 -10.52 -2.79
C GLY A 50 30.21 -9.64 -2.02
N ILE A 51 30.43 -8.40 -2.45
CA ILE A 51 31.36 -7.48 -1.82
C ILE A 51 30.64 -6.72 -0.71
N PRO A 52 31.04 -6.87 0.57
CA PRO A 52 30.43 -6.11 1.67
C PRO A 52 30.52 -4.60 1.41
N GLY A 53 29.39 -3.92 1.48
CA GLY A 53 29.34 -2.47 1.28
C GLY A 53 29.00 -2.02 -0.14
N ILE A 54 28.73 -2.93 -1.11
CA ILE A 54 28.32 -2.57 -2.46
C ILE A 54 26.82 -2.88 -2.70
N GLY A 55 26.23 -3.78 -1.93
CA GLY A 55 24.81 -4.14 -2.05
C GLY A 55 24.43 -5.28 -1.11
N PHE A 56 23.17 -5.71 -1.21
CA PHE A 56 22.61 -6.82 -0.43
C PHE A 56 22.88 -8.14 -1.15
N SER A 57 23.65 -9.02 -0.54
CA SER A 57 24.00 -10.33 -1.14
C SER A 57 22.86 -11.37 -1.04
N SER A 58 21.89 -11.18 -0.15
CA SER A 58 20.74 -12.06 0.01
C SER A 58 19.49 -11.34 0.46
N PHE A 59 18.32 -11.94 0.18
CA PHE A 59 17.03 -11.44 0.69
C PHE A 59 16.92 -11.49 2.22
N GLU A 60 17.67 -12.38 2.88
CA GLU A 60 17.72 -12.45 4.34
C GLU A 60 18.31 -11.17 4.95
N GLN A 61 19.37 -10.61 4.34
CA GLN A 61 19.94 -9.33 4.80
C GLN A 61 18.93 -8.20 4.71
N ILE A 62 18.06 -8.21 3.69
CA ILE A 62 17.00 -7.20 3.52
C ILE A 62 15.90 -7.44 4.56
N ALA A 63 15.53 -8.70 4.81
CA ALA A 63 14.53 -9.08 5.80
C ALA A 63 14.91 -8.65 7.23
N ASN A 64 16.19 -8.69 7.58
CA ASN A 64 16.70 -8.22 8.88
C ASN A 64 16.46 -6.70 9.10
N LEU A 65 16.28 -5.94 8.01
CA LEU A 65 15.98 -4.50 8.06
C LEU A 65 14.48 -4.20 7.99
N ASN A 66 13.61 -5.21 8.02
CA ASN A 66 12.16 -5.04 7.87
C ASN A 66 11.54 -4.13 8.94
N VAL A 67 12.16 -4.02 10.12
CA VAL A 67 11.73 -3.08 11.17
C VAL A 67 11.71 -1.64 10.65
N ILE A 68 12.69 -1.24 9.82
CA ILE A 68 12.74 0.10 9.21
C ILE A 68 11.54 0.29 8.28
N SER A 69 11.24 -0.71 7.46
CA SER A 69 10.09 -0.68 6.55
C SER A 69 8.77 -0.58 7.31
N THR A 70 8.62 -1.35 8.39
CA THR A 70 7.42 -1.34 9.24
C THR A 70 7.22 0.03 9.90
N VAL A 71 8.28 0.61 10.45
CA VAL A 71 8.23 1.94 11.07
C VAL A 71 7.92 3.02 10.02
N ALA A 72 8.57 2.99 8.86
CA ALA A 72 8.32 3.94 7.78
C ALA A 72 6.87 3.88 7.30
N LEU A 73 6.32 2.67 7.08
CA LEU A 73 4.90 2.47 6.74
C LEU A 73 3.98 3.03 7.81
N GLY A 74 4.34 2.86 9.09
CA GLY A 74 3.58 3.42 10.21
C GLY A 74 3.48 4.94 10.14
N PHE A 75 4.58 5.63 9.89
CA PHE A 75 4.59 7.10 9.71
C PHE A 75 3.82 7.53 8.46
N ILE A 76 3.91 6.78 7.35
CA ILE A 76 3.13 7.03 6.14
C ILE A 76 1.63 6.93 6.46
N ALA A 77 1.19 5.87 7.13
CA ALA A 77 -0.20 5.66 7.50
C ALA A 77 -0.71 6.76 8.45
N PHE A 78 0.09 7.16 9.45
CA PHE A 78 -0.22 8.29 10.33
C PHE A 78 -0.40 9.59 9.54
N SER A 79 0.50 9.88 8.58
CA SER A 79 0.41 11.06 7.71
C SER A 79 -0.81 11.03 6.78
N ILE A 80 -1.22 9.85 6.29
CA ILE A 80 -2.48 9.70 5.53
C ILE A 80 -3.67 10.07 6.41
N GLY A 81 -3.64 9.70 7.69
CA GLY A 81 -4.67 10.08 8.67
C GLY A 81 -4.87 11.60 8.77
N ALA A 82 -3.83 12.41 8.58
CA ALA A 82 -3.91 13.87 8.59
C ALA A 82 -4.79 14.46 7.47
N GLU A 83 -4.97 13.73 6.38
CA GLU A 83 -5.82 14.18 5.26
C GLU A 83 -7.33 14.02 5.56
N PHE A 84 -7.68 13.27 6.64
CA PHE A 84 -9.05 13.07 7.09
C PHE A 84 -9.56 14.18 8.01
N LYS A 85 -9.31 15.45 7.65
CA LYS A 85 -9.95 16.58 8.34
C LYS A 85 -11.45 16.58 8.06
N LEU A 86 -12.27 16.62 9.12
CA LEU A 86 -13.74 16.54 9.06
C LEU A 86 -14.34 17.61 8.14
N ASP A 87 -13.76 18.81 8.09
CA ASP A 87 -14.19 19.90 7.23
C ASP A 87 -14.02 19.57 5.73
N LYS A 88 -12.99 18.81 5.37
CA LYS A 88 -12.77 18.35 3.99
C LYS A 88 -13.68 17.18 3.63
N ILE A 89 -13.83 16.22 4.54
CA ILE A 89 -14.62 14.99 4.32
C ILE A 89 -16.12 15.31 4.17
N SER A 90 -16.64 16.30 4.89
CA SER A 90 -18.07 16.68 4.79
C SER A 90 -18.49 17.08 3.37
N LYS A 91 -17.56 17.61 2.58
CA LYS A 91 -17.80 18.05 1.20
C LYS A 91 -17.64 16.94 0.15
N SER A 92 -16.71 16.03 0.35
CA SER A 92 -16.31 15.02 -0.66
C SER A 92 -16.59 13.57 -0.24
N GLY A 93 -17.01 13.32 1.00
CA GLY A 93 -17.08 11.99 1.62
C GLY A 93 -17.96 10.99 0.88
N LYS A 94 -19.15 11.42 0.41
CA LYS A 94 -20.03 10.50 -0.36
C LYS A 94 -19.38 10.07 -1.67
N ALA A 95 -18.72 10.99 -2.38
CA ALA A 95 -18.04 10.68 -3.62
C ALA A 95 -16.83 9.76 -3.38
N ALA A 96 -16.01 10.06 -2.36
CA ALA A 96 -14.87 9.23 -2.00
C ALA A 96 -15.26 7.80 -1.62
N VAL A 97 -16.30 7.63 -0.79
CA VAL A 97 -16.80 6.31 -0.40
C VAL A 97 -17.38 5.55 -1.60
N THR A 98 -18.21 6.20 -2.42
CA THR A 98 -18.81 5.57 -3.58
C THR A 98 -17.76 5.12 -4.59
N ILE A 99 -16.82 6.00 -4.92
CA ILE A 99 -15.75 5.69 -5.88
C ILE A 99 -14.79 4.66 -5.27
N GLY A 100 -14.43 4.78 -3.99
CA GLY A 100 -13.54 3.84 -3.31
C GLY A 100 -14.08 2.40 -3.34
N ILE A 101 -15.36 2.20 -3.04
CA ILE A 101 -16.00 0.88 -3.10
C ILE A 101 -16.11 0.38 -4.54
N LEU A 102 -16.61 1.20 -5.47
CA LEU A 102 -16.88 0.76 -6.83
C LEU A 102 -15.61 0.47 -7.62
N GLN A 103 -14.52 1.22 -7.41
CA GLN A 103 -13.27 0.96 -8.09
C GLN A 103 -12.59 -0.34 -7.58
N ALA A 104 -12.68 -0.65 -6.28
CA ALA A 104 -12.18 -1.90 -5.72
C ALA A 104 -12.97 -3.11 -6.25
N LEU A 105 -14.31 -3.05 -6.20
CA LEU A 105 -15.18 -4.09 -6.75
C LEU A 105 -14.99 -4.27 -8.27
N SER A 106 -14.89 -3.18 -9.02
CA SER A 106 -14.67 -3.23 -10.47
C SER A 106 -13.34 -3.88 -10.82
N ALA A 107 -12.26 -3.59 -10.06
CA ALA A 107 -10.97 -4.23 -10.26
C ALA A 107 -11.07 -5.75 -10.01
N THR A 108 -11.69 -6.15 -8.90
CA THR A 108 -11.92 -7.57 -8.57
C THR A 108 -12.71 -8.28 -9.67
N LEU A 109 -13.88 -7.75 -10.03
CA LEU A 109 -14.78 -8.39 -10.99
C LEU A 109 -14.18 -8.51 -12.40
N LEU A 110 -13.45 -7.49 -12.88
CA LEU A 110 -12.81 -7.55 -14.19
C LEU A 110 -11.65 -8.54 -14.22
N VAL A 111 -10.86 -8.61 -13.16
CA VAL A 111 -9.80 -9.60 -13.03
C VAL A 111 -10.38 -11.00 -12.95
N ASP A 112 -11.40 -11.22 -12.10
CA ASP A 112 -12.09 -12.51 -12.00
C ASP A 112 -12.67 -12.94 -13.34
N ALA A 113 -13.38 -12.07 -14.04
CA ALA A 113 -14.00 -12.39 -15.35
C ALA A 113 -12.92 -12.77 -16.38
N ALA A 114 -11.83 -12.02 -16.47
CA ALA A 114 -10.77 -12.29 -17.44
C ALA A 114 -9.99 -13.57 -17.10
N LEU A 115 -9.66 -13.79 -15.84
CA LEU A 115 -8.94 -14.98 -15.42
C LEU A 115 -9.83 -16.22 -15.44
N LEU A 116 -11.16 -16.11 -15.21
CA LEU A 116 -12.10 -17.20 -15.43
C LEU A 116 -12.18 -17.55 -16.93
N ALA A 117 -12.23 -16.57 -17.82
CA ALA A 117 -12.16 -16.86 -19.25
C ALA A 117 -10.84 -17.56 -19.64
N LEU A 118 -9.73 -17.15 -19.04
CA LEU A 118 -8.44 -17.80 -19.24
C LEU A 118 -8.41 -19.23 -18.63
N HIS A 119 -9.04 -19.45 -17.48
CA HIS A 119 -9.21 -20.76 -16.86
C HIS A 119 -9.89 -21.76 -17.82
N PHE A 120 -10.96 -21.36 -18.53
CA PHE A 120 -11.60 -22.23 -19.52
C PHE A 120 -10.72 -22.59 -20.71
N ILE A 121 -9.68 -21.79 -21.00
CA ILE A 121 -8.71 -22.06 -22.07
C ILE A 121 -7.55 -22.95 -21.56
N LEU A 122 -7.00 -22.61 -20.38
CA LEU A 122 -5.80 -23.29 -19.84
C LEU A 122 -6.14 -24.56 -19.04
N GLY A 123 -7.35 -24.70 -18.54
CA GLY A 123 -7.78 -25.81 -17.69
C GLY A 123 -7.45 -25.62 -16.20
N ASN A 124 -8.09 -26.46 -15.38
CA ASN A 124 -8.00 -26.40 -13.93
C ASN A 124 -6.60 -26.73 -13.38
N ASP A 125 -5.82 -27.53 -14.12
CA ASP A 125 -4.47 -27.95 -13.71
C ASP A 125 -3.46 -26.77 -13.75
N ILE A 126 -3.68 -25.81 -14.65
CA ILE A 126 -2.78 -24.66 -14.84
C ILE A 126 -3.29 -23.43 -14.05
N LEU A 127 -4.58 -23.16 -14.09
CA LEU A 127 -5.18 -22.01 -13.44
C LEU A 127 -6.46 -22.42 -12.68
N PRO A 128 -6.33 -22.96 -11.46
CA PRO A 128 -7.48 -23.37 -10.63
C PRO A 128 -8.41 -22.18 -10.28
N VAL A 129 -9.71 -22.43 -10.17
CA VAL A 129 -10.70 -21.41 -9.76
C VAL A 129 -10.37 -20.72 -8.44
N PRO A 130 -9.87 -21.42 -7.39
CA PRO A 130 -9.43 -20.75 -6.16
C PRO A 130 -8.33 -19.70 -6.38
N VAL A 131 -7.41 -19.96 -7.31
CA VAL A 131 -6.36 -18.98 -7.67
C VAL A 131 -6.96 -17.76 -8.33
N VAL A 132 -7.91 -17.95 -9.25
CA VAL A 132 -8.61 -16.86 -9.96
C VAL A 132 -9.29 -15.92 -8.96
N LEU A 133 -10.16 -16.46 -8.09
CA LEU A 133 -10.89 -15.68 -7.10
C LEU A 133 -9.98 -14.97 -6.11
N THR A 134 -8.86 -15.59 -5.73
CA THR A 134 -7.89 -14.97 -4.83
C THR A 134 -7.14 -13.84 -5.52
N LEU A 135 -6.72 -14.01 -6.78
CA LEU A 135 -6.06 -12.96 -7.56
C LEU A 135 -7.01 -11.76 -7.78
N GLY A 136 -8.27 -12.00 -8.13
CA GLY A 136 -9.28 -10.95 -8.27
C GLY A 136 -9.49 -10.17 -6.97
N ALA A 137 -9.54 -10.87 -5.84
CA ALA A 137 -9.63 -10.22 -4.54
C ALA A 137 -8.41 -9.31 -4.25
N ILE A 138 -7.19 -9.81 -4.50
CA ILE A 138 -5.95 -9.04 -4.30
C ILE A 138 -5.91 -7.82 -5.24
N ALA A 139 -6.57 -7.86 -6.40
CA ALA A 139 -6.64 -6.74 -7.33
C ALA A 139 -7.35 -5.50 -6.76
N SER A 140 -8.19 -5.64 -5.73
CA SER A 140 -8.82 -4.52 -5.03
C SER A 140 -7.81 -3.59 -4.36
N ALA A 141 -6.72 -4.13 -3.81
CA ALA A 141 -5.75 -3.38 -2.99
C ALA A 141 -4.99 -2.30 -3.78
N THR A 142 -4.76 -1.14 -3.14
CA THR A 142 -3.95 -0.02 -3.67
C THR A 142 -2.82 0.29 -2.69
N ALA A 143 -1.66 0.74 -3.19
CA ALA A 143 -0.54 1.14 -2.35
C ALA A 143 -0.63 2.63 -1.98
N PRO A 144 -0.93 2.98 -0.72
CA PRO A 144 -1.04 4.37 -0.30
C PRO A 144 0.30 5.10 -0.29
N ALA A 145 1.38 4.42 0.09
CA ALA A 145 2.70 5.01 0.30
C ALA A 145 3.26 5.71 -0.94
N ALA A 146 3.28 5.01 -2.07
CA ALA A 146 3.84 5.53 -3.32
C ALA A 146 3.06 6.76 -3.83
N THR A 147 1.73 6.68 -3.76
CA THR A 147 0.83 7.77 -4.17
C THR A 147 0.98 9.00 -3.29
N LEU A 148 0.98 8.82 -1.95
CA LEU A 148 1.17 9.91 -0.99
C LEU A 148 2.52 10.61 -1.19
N MET A 149 3.59 9.85 -1.41
CA MET A 149 4.92 10.44 -1.61
C MET A 149 4.99 11.29 -2.87
N VAL A 150 4.32 10.89 -3.97
CA VAL A 150 4.22 11.72 -5.18
C VAL A 150 3.44 13.00 -4.89
N VAL A 151 2.31 12.91 -4.20
CA VAL A 151 1.51 14.09 -3.80
C VAL A 151 2.35 15.06 -2.95
N LYS A 152 3.08 14.55 -1.95
CA LYS A 152 3.95 15.36 -1.08
C LYS A 152 5.15 15.94 -1.84
N GLN A 153 5.86 15.15 -2.63
CA GLN A 153 7.04 15.58 -3.39
C GLN A 153 6.73 16.75 -4.32
N TYR A 154 5.60 16.67 -5.02
CA TYR A 154 5.20 17.70 -5.98
C TYR A 154 4.22 18.73 -5.41
N LYS A 155 3.89 18.64 -4.11
CA LYS A 155 2.93 19.52 -3.42
C LYS A 155 1.62 19.64 -4.20
N ALA A 156 1.13 18.50 -4.74
CA ALA A 156 -0.07 18.46 -5.54
C ALA A 156 -1.28 18.91 -4.75
N LYS A 157 -2.10 19.78 -5.32
CA LYS A 157 -3.34 20.31 -4.72
C LYS A 157 -4.40 20.49 -5.79
N GLY A 158 -5.58 19.93 -5.54
CA GLY A 158 -6.73 20.09 -6.43
C GLY A 158 -7.77 18.99 -6.27
N PRO A 159 -8.83 19.03 -7.09
CA PRO A 159 -9.97 18.13 -6.94
C PRO A 159 -9.64 16.64 -7.03
N VAL A 160 -8.65 16.25 -7.85
CA VAL A 160 -8.20 14.84 -7.96
C VAL A 160 -7.49 14.43 -6.68
N THR A 161 -6.54 15.25 -6.20
CA THR A 161 -5.79 14.99 -4.95
C THR A 161 -6.71 14.92 -3.74
N ASP A 162 -7.70 15.83 -3.63
CA ASP A 162 -8.65 15.88 -2.53
C ASP A 162 -9.54 14.64 -2.41
N LEU A 163 -9.80 13.93 -3.54
CA LEU A 163 -10.51 12.66 -3.55
C LEU A 163 -9.58 11.45 -3.45
N LEU A 164 -8.38 11.56 -4.02
CA LEU A 164 -7.41 10.46 -4.10
C LEU A 164 -7.03 9.93 -2.71
N LEU A 165 -6.62 10.81 -1.81
CA LEU A 165 -6.11 10.42 -0.49
C LEU A 165 -7.17 9.73 0.37
N PRO A 166 -8.43 10.24 0.49
CA PRO A 166 -9.50 9.53 1.17
C PRO A 166 -9.85 8.18 0.53
N ILE A 167 -9.83 8.06 -0.81
CA ILE A 167 -10.13 6.80 -1.51
C ILE A 167 -9.06 5.76 -1.19
N VAL A 168 -7.78 6.12 -1.32
CA VAL A 168 -6.65 5.21 -1.06
C VAL A 168 -6.68 4.69 0.39
N ALA A 169 -7.07 5.53 1.33
CA ALA A 169 -7.19 5.12 2.72
C ALA A 169 -8.40 4.20 3.00
N LEU A 170 -9.51 4.39 2.28
CA LEU A 170 -10.66 3.49 2.35
C LEU A 170 -10.38 2.14 1.69
N ASP A 171 -9.49 2.09 0.71
CA ASP A 171 -9.13 0.89 -0.04
C ASP A 171 -8.61 -0.23 0.86
N ASP A 172 -7.90 0.08 1.93
CA ASP A 172 -7.39 -0.93 2.86
C ASP A 172 -8.54 -1.69 3.52
N ALA A 173 -9.55 -0.99 4.03
CA ALA A 173 -10.72 -1.62 4.66
C ALA A 173 -11.61 -2.35 3.64
N VAL A 174 -11.87 -1.73 2.49
CA VAL A 174 -12.69 -2.34 1.42
C VAL A 174 -11.99 -3.56 0.84
N GLY A 175 -10.68 -3.45 0.59
CA GLY A 175 -9.85 -4.54 0.08
C GLY A 175 -9.80 -5.75 1.01
N LEU A 176 -9.70 -5.54 2.33
CA LEU A 176 -9.73 -6.61 3.33
C LEU A 176 -11.08 -7.36 3.31
N ILE A 177 -12.20 -6.64 3.21
CA ILE A 177 -13.52 -7.26 3.14
C ILE A 177 -13.68 -8.08 1.84
N ILE A 178 -13.31 -7.51 0.69
CA ILE A 178 -13.37 -8.20 -0.60
C ILE A 178 -12.50 -9.45 -0.56
N PHE A 179 -11.26 -9.31 -0.06
CA PHE A 179 -10.33 -10.43 0.04
C PHE A 179 -10.88 -11.54 0.95
N ALA A 180 -11.40 -11.20 2.12
CA ALA A 180 -11.92 -12.18 3.05
C ALA A 180 -13.08 -12.99 2.45
N VAL A 181 -14.02 -12.32 1.78
CA VAL A 181 -15.17 -12.99 1.14
C VAL A 181 -14.70 -13.88 -0.03
N SER A 182 -13.93 -13.33 -0.96
CA SER A 182 -13.48 -14.08 -2.14
C SER A 182 -12.53 -15.21 -1.78
N PHE A 183 -11.61 -14.99 -0.83
CA PHE A 183 -10.67 -16.01 -0.35
C PHE A 183 -11.40 -17.13 0.42
N GLY A 184 -12.41 -16.79 1.23
CA GLY A 184 -13.27 -17.79 1.87
C GLY A 184 -13.99 -18.67 0.85
N ILE A 185 -14.52 -18.10 -0.22
CA ILE A 185 -15.10 -18.83 -1.34
C ILE A 185 -14.04 -19.71 -2.02
N ALA A 186 -12.84 -19.17 -2.27
CA ALA A 186 -11.72 -19.93 -2.86
C ALA A 186 -11.34 -21.15 -2.01
N GLN A 187 -11.27 -21.01 -0.69
CA GLN A 187 -11.02 -22.11 0.23
C GLN A 187 -12.10 -23.21 0.16
N ALA A 188 -13.36 -22.83 0.01
CA ALA A 188 -14.45 -23.81 -0.15
C ALA A 188 -14.31 -24.63 -1.43
N PHE A 189 -13.90 -24.02 -2.54
CA PHE A 189 -13.59 -24.74 -3.79
C PHE A 189 -12.37 -25.68 -3.66
N SER A 190 -11.48 -25.40 -2.70
CA SER A 190 -10.33 -26.27 -2.39
C SER A 190 -10.65 -27.38 -1.40
N GLY A 191 -11.92 -27.65 -1.09
CA GLY A 191 -12.35 -28.67 -0.13
C GLY A 191 -12.42 -28.22 1.33
N GLY A 192 -12.24 -26.92 1.60
CA GLY A 192 -12.45 -26.31 2.91
C GLY A 192 -13.92 -26.13 3.26
N VAL A 193 -14.21 -25.94 4.56
CA VAL A 193 -15.58 -25.64 5.04
C VAL A 193 -15.75 -24.12 5.10
N LEU A 194 -16.78 -23.62 4.43
CA LEU A 194 -17.17 -22.20 4.57
C LEU A 194 -17.66 -21.95 5.99
N SER A 195 -16.93 -21.12 6.72
CA SER A 195 -17.33 -20.61 8.02
C SER A 195 -17.66 -19.13 7.92
N PHE A 196 -18.88 -18.75 8.27
CA PHE A 196 -19.30 -17.36 8.35
C PHE A 196 -18.37 -16.52 9.27
N ILE A 197 -17.87 -17.14 10.34
CA ILE A 197 -16.97 -16.49 11.28
C ILE A 197 -15.63 -16.14 10.63
N THR A 198 -15.00 -17.08 9.92
CA THR A 198 -13.69 -16.84 9.31
C THR A 198 -13.77 -15.91 8.12
N VAL A 199 -14.85 -15.95 7.35
CA VAL A 199 -15.01 -15.22 6.09
C VAL A 199 -15.50 -13.78 6.31
N ILE A 200 -16.41 -13.56 7.26
CA ILE A 200 -17.07 -12.26 7.44
C ILE A 200 -16.77 -11.66 8.82
N ALA A 201 -16.93 -12.44 9.90
CA ALA A 201 -16.83 -11.88 11.24
C ALA A 201 -15.39 -11.44 11.59
N ASN A 202 -14.37 -12.26 11.31
CA ASN A 202 -13.00 -11.90 11.66
C ASN A 202 -12.51 -10.62 10.97
N PRO A 203 -12.68 -10.40 9.65
CA PRO A 203 -12.29 -9.14 9.01
C PRO A 203 -13.06 -7.92 9.54
N LEU A 204 -14.36 -8.07 9.82
CA LEU A 204 -15.13 -6.97 10.42
C LEU A 204 -14.64 -6.64 11.82
N ILE A 205 -14.33 -7.66 12.64
CA ILE A 205 -13.73 -7.48 13.97
C ILE A 205 -12.37 -6.79 13.84
N GLU A 206 -11.53 -7.22 12.91
CA GLU A 206 -10.23 -6.59 12.65
C GLU A 206 -10.38 -5.10 12.35
N ILE A 207 -11.29 -4.73 11.44
CA ILE A 207 -11.54 -3.32 11.09
C ILE A 207 -12.05 -2.55 12.31
N VAL A 208 -13.06 -3.06 13.01
CA VAL A 208 -13.64 -2.39 14.18
C VAL A 208 -12.61 -2.23 15.30
N CYS A 209 -11.88 -3.29 15.62
CA CYS A 209 -10.83 -3.25 16.64
C CYS A 209 -9.70 -2.28 16.27
N SER A 210 -9.30 -2.24 15.00
CA SER A 210 -8.27 -1.32 14.50
C SER A 210 -8.71 0.14 14.62
N VAL A 211 -9.93 0.44 14.20
CA VAL A 211 -10.51 1.79 14.31
C VAL A 211 -10.62 2.22 15.77
N LEU A 212 -11.09 1.33 16.64
CA LEU A 212 -11.19 1.62 18.07
C LEU A 212 -9.82 1.85 18.70
N LEU A 213 -8.86 0.96 18.48
CA LEU A 213 -7.51 1.08 19.02
C LEU A 213 -6.84 2.39 18.55
N GLY A 214 -6.88 2.68 17.23
CA GLY A 214 -6.33 3.91 16.68
C GLY A 214 -7.01 5.18 17.24
N SER A 215 -8.33 5.12 17.42
CA SER A 215 -9.10 6.24 18.01
C SER A 215 -8.70 6.49 19.47
N VAL A 216 -8.60 5.45 20.26
CA VAL A 216 -8.18 5.56 21.67
C VAL A 216 -6.77 6.13 21.78
N LEU A 217 -5.83 5.60 20.97
CA LEU A 217 -4.46 6.08 20.98
C LEU A 217 -4.36 7.54 20.50
N GLY A 218 -5.11 7.93 19.45
CA GLY A 218 -5.14 9.31 18.96
C GLY A 218 -5.70 10.28 19.98
N PHE A 219 -6.77 9.89 20.67
CA PHE A 219 -7.33 10.71 21.74
C PHE A 219 -6.36 10.83 22.95
N LEU A 220 -5.71 9.73 23.34
CA LEU A 220 -4.71 9.74 24.39
C LEU A 220 -3.51 10.63 24.02
N LEU A 221 -3.02 10.53 22.79
CA LEU A 221 -1.95 11.39 22.30
C LEU A 221 -2.33 12.87 22.44
N THR A 222 -3.52 13.25 21.95
CA THR A 222 -4.03 14.64 22.06
C THR A 222 -4.13 15.14 23.48
N ARG A 223 -4.44 14.26 24.44
CA ARG A 223 -4.52 14.64 25.85
C ARG A 223 -3.15 14.79 26.48
N LEU A 224 -2.23 13.84 26.20
CA LEU A 224 -0.91 13.81 26.82
C LEU A 224 0.05 14.85 26.26
N GLU A 225 -0.06 15.22 24.97
CA GLU A 225 0.78 16.26 24.38
C GLU A 225 0.65 17.62 25.08
N LYS A 226 -0.56 17.91 25.61
CA LYS A 226 -0.85 19.15 26.35
C LYS A 226 -0.05 19.29 27.65
N LEU A 227 0.53 18.20 28.16
CA LEU A 227 1.41 18.20 29.32
C LEU A 227 2.81 18.76 29.00
N PHE A 228 3.16 18.87 27.72
CA PHE A 228 4.47 19.30 27.28
C PHE A 228 4.41 20.70 26.65
N PHE A 229 5.31 21.58 27.10
CA PHE A 229 5.41 22.96 26.58
C PHE A 229 6.30 23.03 25.32
N SER A 230 7.33 22.17 25.24
CA SER A 230 8.24 22.13 24.09
C SER A 230 7.66 21.35 22.93
N SER A 231 7.74 21.91 21.74
CA SER A 231 7.34 21.27 20.49
C SER A 231 8.16 19.98 20.21
N ASP A 232 9.43 19.96 20.61
CA ASP A 232 10.28 18.77 20.43
C ASP A 232 9.88 17.61 21.36
N HIS A 233 9.42 17.92 22.58
CA HIS A 233 8.86 16.89 23.46
C HIS A 233 7.53 16.37 22.95
N ARG A 234 6.68 17.23 22.36
CA ARG A 234 5.43 16.80 21.69
C ARG A 234 5.71 15.90 20.50
N LEU A 235 6.71 16.25 19.68
CA LEU A 235 7.15 15.38 18.56
C LEU A 235 7.63 14.01 19.09
N SER A 236 8.44 13.99 20.13
CA SER A 236 8.91 12.74 20.75
C SER A 236 7.74 11.89 21.26
N MET A 237 6.71 12.53 21.84
CA MET A 237 5.49 11.85 22.27
C MET A 237 4.73 11.28 21.08
N THR A 238 4.59 12.03 19.99
CA THR A 238 3.95 11.56 18.76
C THR A 238 4.67 10.33 18.19
N ILE A 239 6.00 10.38 18.12
CA ILE A 239 6.83 9.23 17.68
C ILE A 239 6.62 8.02 18.59
N CYS A 240 6.60 8.23 19.91
CA CYS A 240 6.34 7.17 20.88
C CYS A 240 4.97 6.50 20.64
N PHE A 241 3.92 7.30 20.41
CA PHE A 241 2.59 6.77 20.13
C PHE A 241 2.49 6.00 18.82
N ILE A 242 3.23 6.44 17.77
CA ILE A 242 3.31 5.70 16.52
C ILE A 242 3.99 4.34 16.74
N PHE A 243 5.11 4.29 17.48
CA PHE A 243 5.76 3.02 17.81
C PHE A 243 4.88 2.13 18.68
N LEU A 244 4.18 2.70 19.65
CA LEU A 244 3.22 1.98 20.50
C LEU A 244 2.07 1.39 19.64
N ALA A 245 1.53 2.17 18.71
CA ALA A 245 0.48 1.72 17.81
C ALA A 245 0.95 0.56 16.92
N ILE A 246 2.17 0.64 16.35
CA ILE A 246 2.78 -0.46 15.58
C ILE A 246 2.91 -1.72 16.46
N ALA A 247 3.43 -1.58 17.68
CA ALA A 247 3.65 -2.71 18.59
C ALA A 247 2.31 -3.35 19.02
N LEU A 248 1.32 -2.54 19.39
CA LEU A 248 0.01 -3.04 19.80
C LEU A 248 -0.76 -3.67 18.64
N SER A 249 -0.63 -3.14 17.43
CA SER A 249 -1.28 -3.72 16.25
C SER A 249 -0.68 -5.07 15.81
N SER A 250 0.50 -5.42 16.31
CA SER A 250 1.12 -6.73 16.07
C SER A 250 0.61 -7.83 17.02
N LEU A 251 -0.25 -7.48 17.99
CA LEU A 251 -0.83 -8.44 18.90
C LEU A 251 -2.00 -9.16 18.24
N GLU A 252 -2.04 -10.48 18.39
CA GLU A 252 -3.13 -11.33 17.94
C GLU A 252 -3.71 -12.10 19.12
N PHE A 253 -5.02 -12.10 19.24
CA PHE A 253 -5.73 -12.84 20.27
C PHE A 253 -6.72 -13.80 19.61
N SER A 254 -6.80 -15.05 20.09
CA SER A 254 -7.76 -16.03 19.61
C SER A 254 -8.66 -16.49 20.77
N ILE A 255 -9.97 -16.38 20.57
CA ILE A 255 -10.99 -16.87 21.51
C ILE A 255 -11.85 -17.89 20.77
N GLY A 256 -11.51 -19.16 20.88
CA GLY A 256 -12.15 -20.21 20.09
C GLY A 256 -11.87 -20.04 18.60
N THR A 257 -12.93 -19.88 17.79
CA THR A 257 -12.86 -19.64 16.35
C THR A 257 -12.76 -18.17 15.95
N LEU A 258 -12.95 -17.25 16.92
CA LEU A 258 -12.83 -15.82 16.69
C LEU A 258 -11.36 -15.41 16.82
N LYS A 259 -10.84 -14.73 15.78
CA LYS A 259 -9.51 -14.16 15.75
C LYS A 259 -9.63 -12.64 15.86
N ILE A 260 -9.07 -12.06 16.93
CA ILE A 260 -8.94 -10.61 17.10
C ILE A 260 -7.54 -10.24 16.63
N SER A 261 -7.44 -9.60 15.51
CA SER A 261 -6.21 -9.04 14.91
C SER A 261 -6.41 -7.56 14.64
N PHE A 262 -5.35 -6.87 14.33
CA PHE A 262 -5.37 -5.45 14.02
C PHE A 262 -4.64 -5.17 12.71
N SER A 263 -5.23 -4.37 11.84
CA SER A 263 -4.54 -3.78 10.70
C SER A 263 -3.69 -2.60 11.16
N SER A 264 -2.38 -2.75 11.15
CA SER A 264 -1.44 -1.71 11.60
C SER A 264 -1.63 -0.39 10.83
N LEU A 265 -1.85 -0.47 9.52
CA LEU A 265 -2.11 0.71 8.69
C LEU A 265 -3.39 1.44 9.13
N LEU A 266 -4.47 0.69 9.37
CA LEU A 266 -5.76 1.26 9.77
C LEU A 266 -5.70 1.87 11.18
N VAL A 267 -4.99 1.22 12.13
CA VAL A 267 -4.75 1.76 13.49
C VAL A 267 -4.03 3.11 13.40
N LEU A 268 -2.95 3.18 12.63
CA LEU A 268 -2.13 4.39 12.51
C LEU A 268 -2.81 5.51 11.72
N MET A 269 -3.55 5.16 10.68
CA MET A 269 -4.39 6.12 9.97
C MET A 269 -5.45 6.71 10.91
N MET A 270 -6.12 5.86 11.71
CA MET A 270 -7.15 6.33 12.63
C MET A 270 -6.56 7.17 13.76
N LEU A 271 -5.36 6.80 14.27
CA LEU A 271 -4.59 7.62 15.21
C LEU A 271 -4.33 9.02 14.63
N GLY A 272 -3.82 9.10 13.39
CA GLY A 272 -3.59 10.37 12.69
C GLY A 272 -4.88 11.16 12.44
N THR A 273 -5.97 10.48 12.09
CA THR A 273 -7.28 11.09 11.86
C THR A 273 -7.84 11.72 13.13
N ILE A 274 -7.83 11.02 14.25
CA ILE A 274 -8.28 11.59 15.53
C ILE A 274 -7.38 12.75 15.94
N PHE A 275 -6.05 12.56 15.84
CA PHE A 275 -5.08 13.57 16.20
C PHE A 275 -5.25 14.87 15.39
N CYS A 276 -5.41 14.79 14.06
CA CYS A 276 -5.57 15.98 13.21
C CYS A 276 -6.87 16.76 13.46
N ASN A 277 -7.91 16.10 14.01
CA ASN A 277 -9.20 16.72 14.28
C ASN A 277 -9.38 17.17 15.74
N THR A 278 -8.53 16.76 16.66
CA THR A 278 -8.68 17.03 18.10
C THR A 278 -7.52 17.81 18.71
N SER A 279 -6.36 17.82 18.07
CA SER A 279 -5.16 18.53 18.54
C SER A 279 -5.02 19.90 17.88
N GLU A 280 -4.74 20.92 18.67
CA GLU A 280 -4.41 22.29 18.21
C GLU A 280 -3.00 22.35 17.60
N PHE A 281 -2.11 21.41 17.97
CA PHE A 281 -0.72 21.34 17.51
C PHE A 281 -0.51 20.38 16.33
N SER A 282 -1.59 19.81 15.81
CA SER A 282 -1.51 18.72 14.80
C SER A 282 -0.72 19.15 13.56
N GLU A 283 -1.00 20.34 12.99
CA GLU A 283 -0.33 20.80 11.76
C GLU A 283 1.19 20.92 11.95
N GLU A 284 1.63 21.55 13.05
CA GLU A 284 3.04 21.69 13.38
C GLU A 284 3.73 20.31 13.55
N LEU A 285 3.05 19.39 14.24
CA LEU A 285 3.63 18.08 14.56
C LEU A 285 3.65 17.14 13.34
N PHE A 286 2.68 17.24 12.45
CA PHE A 286 2.74 16.52 11.16
C PHE A 286 3.90 17.02 10.30
N ASP A 287 4.08 18.35 10.17
CA ASP A 287 5.22 18.92 9.43
C ASP A 287 6.56 18.49 10.02
N LYS A 288 6.72 18.56 11.33
CA LYS A 288 7.95 18.12 12.01
C LYS A 288 8.19 16.61 11.86
N SER A 289 7.12 15.82 11.96
CA SER A 289 7.18 14.37 11.75
C SER A 289 7.63 14.04 10.33
N ASP A 290 7.10 14.71 9.31
CA ASP A 290 7.49 14.50 7.91
C ASP A 290 8.98 14.83 7.66
N HIS A 291 9.48 15.89 8.26
CA HIS A 291 10.91 16.23 8.19
C HIS A 291 11.78 15.17 8.86
N TRP A 292 11.39 14.67 10.01
CA TRP A 292 12.11 13.64 10.75
C TRP A 292 12.15 12.29 10.01
N THR A 293 11.04 11.93 9.34
CA THR A 293 10.88 10.62 8.69
C THR A 293 11.42 10.56 7.27
N ASN A 294 11.89 11.64 6.69
CA ASN A 294 12.34 11.66 5.29
C ASN A 294 13.38 10.58 4.98
N SER A 295 14.37 10.39 5.86
CA SER A 295 15.39 9.32 5.70
C SER A 295 14.80 7.91 5.81
N LEU A 296 13.76 7.72 6.64
CA LEU A 296 13.06 6.45 6.73
C LEU A 296 12.31 6.12 5.45
N TYR A 297 11.73 7.12 4.79
CA TYR A 297 11.05 6.94 3.50
C TYR A 297 12.04 6.54 2.39
N VAL A 298 13.22 7.19 2.33
CA VAL A 298 14.29 6.77 1.42
C VAL A 298 14.65 5.30 1.66
N ALA A 299 14.93 4.93 2.91
CA ALA A 299 15.29 3.56 3.27
C ALA A 299 14.16 2.57 2.90
N PHE A 300 12.91 2.92 3.22
CA PHE A 300 11.74 2.09 2.91
C PHE A 300 11.63 1.75 1.42
N PHE A 301 11.67 2.77 0.55
CA PHE A 301 11.51 2.53 -0.89
C PHE A 301 12.73 1.84 -1.51
N VAL A 302 13.95 2.11 -1.03
CA VAL A 302 15.14 1.37 -1.48
C VAL A 302 15.07 -0.09 -1.03
N LEU A 303 14.69 -0.37 0.22
CA LEU A 303 14.52 -1.75 0.70
C LEU A 303 13.38 -2.46 -0.03
N SER A 304 12.26 -1.78 -0.29
CA SER A 304 11.17 -2.34 -1.11
C SER A 304 11.65 -2.71 -2.51
N GLY A 305 12.42 -1.84 -3.17
CA GLY A 305 13.02 -2.15 -4.46
C GLY A 305 14.01 -3.31 -4.43
N ALA A 306 14.79 -3.44 -3.34
CA ALA A 306 15.74 -4.55 -3.17
C ALA A 306 15.05 -5.90 -2.89
N GLN A 307 13.82 -5.89 -2.37
CA GLN A 307 12.99 -7.08 -2.18
C GLN A 307 12.36 -7.61 -3.47
N LEU A 308 12.39 -6.85 -4.57
CA LEU A 308 11.79 -7.27 -5.83
C LEU A 308 12.51 -8.48 -6.41
N ASP A 309 11.77 -9.57 -6.60
CA ASP A 309 12.29 -10.84 -7.11
C ASP A 309 12.18 -10.92 -8.63
N LEU A 310 13.29 -10.76 -9.34
CA LEU A 310 13.34 -10.85 -10.81
C LEU A 310 13.19 -12.29 -11.33
N ALA A 311 13.31 -13.30 -10.49
CA ALA A 311 13.12 -14.70 -10.91
C ALA A 311 11.69 -14.99 -11.39
N VAL A 312 10.72 -14.14 -11.00
CA VAL A 312 9.32 -14.22 -11.43
C VAL A 312 9.18 -14.17 -12.97
N PHE A 313 10.09 -13.48 -13.66
CA PHE A 313 10.08 -13.39 -15.13
C PHE A 313 10.47 -14.68 -15.85
N THR A 314 10.98 -15.68 -15.15
CA THR A 314 11.41 -16.94 -15.76
C THR A 314 10.26 -17.92 -16.04
N GLN A 315 9.10 -17.71 -15.42
CA GLN A 315 7.93 -18.59 -15.55
C GLN A 315 6.92 -18.03 -16.54
N VAL A 316 6.88 -18.57 -17.76
CA VAL A 316 6.01 -18.07 -18.85
C VAL A 316 4.52 -18.07 -18.48
N THR A 317 4.04 -19.09 -17.76
CA THR A 317 2.64 -19.18 -17.32
C THR A 317 2.28 -18.05 -16.35
N SER A 318 3.11 -17.83 -15.33
CA SER A 318 2.93 -16.73 -14.38
C SER A 318 3.01 -15.37 -15.07
N LEU A 319 3.88 -15.23 -16.08
CA LEU A 319 4.01 -14.00 -16.86
C LEU A 319 2.73 -13.71 -17.66
N LEU A 320 2.15 -14.71 -18.34
CA LEU A 320 0.90 -14.55 -19.09
C LEU A 320 -0.27 -14.15 -18.17
N ILE A 321 -0.45 -14.92 -17.07
CA ILE A 321 -1.51 -14.64 -16.09
C ILE A 321 -1.29 -13.26 -15.46
N GLY A 322 -0.05 -12.92 -15.11
CA GLY A 322 0.32 -11.63 -14.53
C GLY A 322 0.06 -10.45 -15.46
N LEU A 323 0.35 -10.59 -16.75
CA LEU A 323 0.06 -9.54 -17.73
C LEU A 323 -1.45 -9.27 -17.84
N ILE A 324 -2.25 -10.33 -17.92
CA ILE A 324 -3.72 -10.21 -17.96
C ILE A 324 -4.23 -9.58 -16.66
N TYR A 325 -3.72 -10.04 -15.50
CA TYR A 325 -4.03 -9.46 -14.20
C TYR A 325 -3.76 -7.94 -14.18
N ILE A 326 -2.57 -7.51 -14.59
CA ILE A 326 -2.17 -6.10 -14.61
C ILE A 326 -3.11 -5.27 -15.49
N LEU A 327 -3.36 -5.72 -16.72
CA LEU A 327 -4.20 -5.00 -17.67
C LEU A 327 -5.65 -4.88 -17.18
N MET A 328 -6.22 -5.99 -16.69
CA MET A 328 -7.61 -6.01 -16.23
C MET A 328 -7.80 -5.23 -14.91
N ARG A 329 -6.81 -5.29 -14.01
CA ARG A 329 -6.83 -4.47 -12.81
C ARG A 329 -6.74 -2.97 -13.15
N CYS A 330 -5.86 -2.56 -14.05
CA CYS A 330 -5.82 -1.17 -14.52
C CYS A 330 -7.14 -0.73 -15.12
N ALA A 331 -7.74 -1.55 -16.00
CA ALA A 331 -9.04 -1.28 -16.58
C ALA A 331 -10.13 -1.16 -15.50
N GLY A 332 -10.14 -2.08 -14.52
CA GLY A 332 -11.09 -2.09 -13.41
C GLY A 332 -10.98 -0.86 -12.51
N LYS A 333 -9.77 -0.50 -12.10
CA LYS A 333 -9.51 0.71 -11.31
C LYS A 333 -9.93 1.98 -12.08
N TYR A 334 -9.60 2.06 -13.36
CA TYR A 334 -9.96 3.20 -14.21
C TYR A 334 -11.47 3.30 -14.41
N LEU A 335 -12.14 2.24 -14.86
CA LEU A 335 -13.58 2.25 -15.12
C LEU A 335 -14.38 2.43 -13.82
N GLY A 336 -13.99 1.71 -12.75
CA GLY A 336 -14.63 1.79 -11.45
C GLY A 336 -14.47 3.15 -10.75
N SER A 337 -13.52 3.98 -11.18
CA SER A 337 -13.40 5.37 -10.72
C SER A 337 -14.11 6.33 -11.66
N SER A 338 -13.91 6.20 -12.98
CA SER A 338 -14.40 7.15 -13.98
C SER A 338 -15.92 7.11 -14.14
N LEU A 339 -16.55 5.92 -14.14
CA LEU A 339 -17.99 5.79 -14.31
C LEU A 339 -18.77 6.41 -13.14
N PRO A 340 -18.47 6.08 -11.86
CA PRO A 340 -19.13 6.74 -10.74
C PRO A 340 -18.85 8.25 -10.69
N ALA A 341 -17.61 8.69 -10.97
CA ALA A 341 -17.27 10.10 -11.01
C ALA A 341 -18.12 10.86 -12.04
N LYS A 342 -18.32 10.27 -13.22
CA LYS A 342 -19.20 10.83 -14.26
C LYS A 342 -20.68 10.83 -13.83
N ALA A 343 -21.14 9.74 -13.20
CA ALA A 343 -22.52 9.64 -12.70
C ALA A 343 -22.81 10.67 -11.60
N LEU A 344 -21.85 10.94 -10.74
CA LEU A 344 -21.91 11.96 -9.69
C LEU A 344 -21.67 13.40 -10.23
N LYS A 345 -21.47 13.55 -11.55
CA LYS A 345 -21.21 14.83 -12.22
C LYS A 345 -20.01 15.60 -11.63
N LEU A 346 -18.95 14.88 -11.26
CA LEU A 346 -17.71 15.47 -10.76
C LEU A 346 -16.89 16.12 -11.88
N ASP A 347 -15.85 16.86 -11.50
CA ASP A 347 -14.95 17.53 -12.44
C ASP A 347 -14.38 16.56 -13.48
N SER A 348 -14.20 17.03 -14.71
CA SER A 348 -13.70 16.23 -15.84
C SER A 348 -12.30 15.65 -15.58
N ASN A 349 -11.46 16.35 -14.79
CA ASN A 349 -10.14 15.89 -14.42
C ASN A 349 -10.23 14.68 -13.47
N ILE A 350 -11.18 14.68 -12.54
CA ILE A 350 -11.45 13.52 -11.67
C ILE A 350 -11.83 12.31 -12.53
N VAL A 351 -12.79 12.50 -13.46
CA VAL A 351 -13.25 11.41 -14.34
C VAL A 351 -12.09 10.81 -15.17
N ARG A 352 -11.15 11.64 -15.63
CA ARG A 352 -10.07 11.20 -16.53
C ARG A 352 -8.84 10.67 -15.81
N TYR A 353 -8.48 11.24 -14.67
CA TYR A 353 -7.15 11.02 -14.08
C TYR A 353 -7.15 10.27 -12.74
N LEU A 354 -8.23 10.33 -11.97
CA LEU A 354 -8.29 9.71 -10.65
C LEU A 354 -8.01 8.19 -10.70
N GLY A 355 -8.62 7.46 -11.63
CA GLY A 355 -8.43 6.00 -11.73
C GLY A 355 -6.99 5.58 -12.00
N ILE A 356 -6.23 6.40 -12.74
CA ILE A 356 -4.82 6.10 -13.06
C ILE A 356 -3.94 6.25 -11.81
N THR A 357 -4.26 7.19 -10.92
CA THR A 357 -3.51 7.40 -9.68
C THR A 357 -3.72 6.28 -8.65
N LEU A 358 -4.68 5.38 -8.88
CA LEU A 358 -4.98 4.22 -8.04
C LEU A 358 -4.29 2.92 -8.52
N PHE A 359 -3.43 2.99 -9.54
CA PHE A 359 -2.71 1.81 -10.07
C PHE A 359 -1.63 1.26 -9.13
N PRO A 360 -0.87 2.05 -8.33
CA PRO A 360 0.15 1.51 -7.45
C PRO A 360 -0.39 0.38 -6.57
N GLN A 361 0.39 -0.70 -6.44
CA GLN A 361 0.07 -1.87 -5.62
C GLN A 361 1.36 -2.37 -4.95
N ALA A 362 1.31 -2.63 -3.64
CA ALA A 362 2.48 -3.01 -2.85
C ALA A 362 2.09 -3.81 -1.59
N GLY A 363 2.51 -3.37 -0.42
CA GLY A 363 2.50 -4.07 0.86
C GLY A 363 1.22 -4.83 1.23
N VAL A 364 0.04 -4.21 1.09
CA VAL A 364 -1.25 -4.86 1.42
C VAL A 364 -1.48 -6.09 0.54
N ALA A 365 -1.18 -5.99 -0.77
CA ALA A 365 -1.28 -7.11 -1.68
C ALA A 365 -0.34 -8.27 -1.29
N LEU A 366 0.88 -7.96 -0.84
CA LEU A 366 1.83 -8.96 -0.35
C LEU A 366 1.38 -9.61 0.96
N GLY A 367 0.73 -8.84 1.85
CA GLY A 367 0.07 -9.38 3.04
C GLY A 367 -1.02 -10.40 2.68
N MET A 368 -1.87 -10.08 1.72
CA MET A 368 -2.90 -11.00 1.20
C MET A 368 -2.30 -12.25 0.55
N VAL A 369 -1.17 -12.12 -0.16
CA VAL A 369 -0.41 -13.26 -0.73
C VAL A 369 0.06 -14.21 0.36
N ASN A 370 0.54 -13.70 1.49
CA ASN A 370 0.97 -14.56 2.60
C ASN A 370 -0.20 -15.39 3.16
N THR A 371 -1.39 -14.78 3.27
CA THR A 371 -2.61 -15.50 3.65
C THR A 371 -3.01 -16.54 2.60
N ALA A 372 -2.85 -16.24 1.31
CA ALA A 372 -3.17 -17.12 0.20
C ALA A 372 -2.32 -18.41 0.15
N GLN A 373 -1.18 -18.46 0.85
CA GLN A 373 -0.39 -19.72 0.99
C GLN A 373 -1.20 -20.85 1.64
N ALA A 374 -2.25 -20.54 2.38
CA ALA A 374 -3.15 -21.55 2.96
C ALA A 374 -3.93 -22.38 1.92
N LEU A 375 -3.95 -21.99 0.63
CA LEU A 375 -4.53 -22.80 -0.46
C LEU A 375 -3.62 -23.98 -0.88
N GLY A 376 -2.42 -24.09 -0.34
CA GLY A 376 -1.43 -25.12 -0.68
C GLY A 376 -0.24 -24.59 -1.48
N SER A 377 0.83 -25.37 -1.54
CA SER A 377 2.13 -24.97 -2.10
C SER A 377 2.04 -24.45 -3.54
N ASP A 378 1.35 -25.16 -4.42
CA ASP A 378 1.34 -24.87 -5.85
C ASP A 378 0.47 -23.67 -6.18
N MET A 379 -0.76 -23.63 -5.64
CA MET A 379 -1.67 -22.49 -5.80
C MET A 379 -1.11 -21.22 -5.15
N GLY A 380 -0.57 -21.34 -3.93
CA GLY A 380 0.06 -20.24 -3.23
C GLY A 380 1.29 -19.69 -3.98
N ALA A 381 2.12 -20.55 -4.54
CA ALA A 381 3.27 -20.15 -5.35
C ALA A 381 2.85 -19.42 -6.64
N LEU A 382 1.83 -19.92 -7.33
CA LEU A 382 1.30 -19.25 -8.54
C LEU A 382 0.75 -17.85 -8.21
N ILE A 383 -0.08 -17.72 -7.17
CA ILE A 383 -0.60 -16.42 -6.70
C ILE A 383 0.56 -15.48 -6.36
N ARG A 384 1.53 -15.98 -5.59
CA ARG A 384 2.71 -15.20 -5.20
C ARG A 384 3.47 -14.68 -6.41
N ASN A 385 3.75 -15.52 -7.40
CA ASN A 385 4.51 -15.14 -8.58
C ASN A 385 3.78 -14.08 -9.42
N VAL A 386 2.48 -14.25 -9.62
CA VAL A 386 1.64 -13.28 -10.35
C VAL A 386 1.62 -11.93 -9.64
N ILE A 387 1.45 -11.92 -8.31
CA ILE A 387 1.37 -10.68 -7.55
C ILE A 387 2.75 -10.00 -7.43
N LEU A 388 3.84 -10.76 -7.23
CA LEU A 388 5.19 -10.19 -7.22
C LEU A 388 5.53 -9.52 -8.56
N LEU A 389 5.18 -10.16 -9.68
CA LEU A 389 5.33 -9.57 -11.01
C LEU A 389 4.55 -8.25 -11.13
N SER A 390 3.29 -8.26 -10.70
CA SER A 390 2.44 -7.07 -10.78
C SER A 390 2.92 -5.93 -9.88
N VAL A 391 3.30 -6.24 -8.64
CA VAL A 391 3.85 -5.28 -7.68
C VAL A 391 5.13 -4.65 -8.22
N LEU A 392 6.04 -5.46 -8.79
CA LEU A 392 7.26 -4.93 -9.41
C LEU A 392 6.95 -3.90 -10.49
N ILE A 393 6.02 -4.21 -11.40
CA ILE A 393 5.64 -3.28 -12.47
C ILE A 393 4.94 -2.05 -11.90
N TYR A 394 4.01 -2.22 -10.97
CA TYR A 394 3.26 -1.11 -10.39
C TYR A 394 4.11 -0.19 -9.51
N GLU A 395 5.06 -0.71 -8.76
CA GLU A 395 5.97 0.11 -7.97
C GLU A 395 6.91 0.94 -8.85
N LEU A 396 7.41 0.37 -9.96
CA LEU A 396 8.29 1.09 -10.87
C LEU A 396 7.56 2.13 -11.73
N VAL A 397 6.37 1.78 -12.24
CA VAL A 397 5.66 2.62 -13.22
C VAL A 397 4.59 3.49 -12.54
N GLY A 398 3.96 3.00 -11.47
CA GLY A 398 2.84 3.64 -10.80
C GLY A 398 3.08 5.08 -10.33
N PRO A 399 4.19 5.38 -9.62
CA PRO A 399 4.48 6.75 -9.19
C PRO A 399 4.63 7.72 -10.36
N SER A 400 5.22 7.26 -11.47
CA SER A 400 5.37 8.05 -12.69
C SER A 400 4.02 8.33 -13.37
N LEU A 401 3.12 7.35 -13.40
CA LEU A 401 1.75 7.51 -13.91
C LEU A 401 0.93 8.45 -13.02
N THR A 402 1.06 8.32 -11.70
CA THR A 402 0.43 9.22 -10.73
C THR A 402 0.88 10.66 -10.95
N LYS A 403 2.20 10.91 -11.03
CA LYS A 403 2.75 12.23 -11.37
C LYS A 403 2.18 12.78 -12.67
N MET A 404 2.23 11.99 -13.74
CA MET A 404 1.74 12.40 -15.06
C MET A 404 0.25 12.75 -15.01
N SER A 405 -0.56 12.01 -14.28
CA SER A 405 -2.00 12.23 -14.12
C SER A 405 -2.28 13.53 -13.39
N LEU A 406 -1.62 13.77 -12.25
CA LEU A 406 -1.77 15.00 -11.47
C LEU A 406 -1.24 16.22 -12.25
N GLN A 407 -0.17 16.06 -13.03
CA GLN A 407 0.34 17.13 -13.90
C GLN A 407 -0.65 17.48 -15.00
N LYS A 408 -1.26 16.48 -15.67
CA LYS A 408 -2.29 16.70 -16.69
C LYS A 408 -3.60 17.23 -16.11
N ALA A 409 -3.91 16.93 -14.85
CA ALA A 409 -5.01 17.54 -14.12
C ALA A 409 -4.76 19.00 -13.72
N GLY A 410 -3.53 19.52 -13.87
CA GLY A 410 -3.14 20.87 -13.48
C GLY A 410 -2.89 21.03 -11.97
N GLU A 411 -2.72 19.94 -11.24
CA GLU A 411 -2.55 19.94 -9.77
C GLU A 411 -1.08 19.95 -9.32
N ILE A 412 -0.16 19.80 -10.27
CA ILE A 412 1.29 19.95 -10.08
C ILE A 412 1.76 21.13 -10.91
N HIS A 413 2.26 22.15 -10.24
CA HIS A 413 2.95 23.26 -10.90
C HIS A 413 4.40 22.88 -11.20
N ARG A 414 4.91 23.30 -12.39
CA ARG A 414 6.29 23.06 -12.83
C ARG A 414 7.28 23.81 -11.96
#